data_8fdd4602f49b424cb946f3b8eb63d5a4
#
_entry.id   8fdd4602f49b424cb946f3b8eb63d5a4
#
_cell.length_a   1.000
_cell.length_b   1.000
_cell.length_c   1.000
_cell.angle_alpha   90.00
_cell.angle_beta   90.00
_cell.angle_gamma   90.00
#
_symmetry.space_group_name_H-M   'P 1'
#
loop_
_entity.id
_entity.type
_entity.pdbx_description
1 polymer ?
#
loop_
_entity_poly.entity_id
_entity_poly.type
_entity_poly.pdbx_seq_one_letter_code
_entity_poly.pdbx_strand_id
1 'polypeptide(L)'
;MLLRFPQPYDFELSTGRFRDYRSDRATVWHDGALYRVVAGQEVRVSAADGGVEIEPWGEAAAGEIGRLLGLPFDLETFRGGVSDPTLRSIVESLPGLRPTLNPQPFEALVVAITTQQISLHAAASIRGNLVERYGVRHEHAWEFPTRERIRELRPRHFTPLGFSRAKAEYVLELAHSDLEFDALALVDDEEVIAAVTSVRGLGRWTADWFLARHLARPHAWPAGDLGVRKAVSRFYAAGGSLSIEEVRRMSERFAPFENLSAQFLLAGARMAG
;
A
#
# COMPACT_ATOMS: atom_id res chain seq x y z
N MET A 1 -22.41 4.92 9.38
CA MET A 1 -21.89 5.18 10.75
C MET A 1 -20.46 5.72 10.67
N LEU A 2 -20.04 6.48 11.71
CA LEU A 2 -18.75 7.17 11.75
C LEU A 2 -17.62 6.28 12.27
N LEU A 3 -16.57 6.09 11.47
CA LEU A 3 -15.27 5.59 11.91
C LEU A 3 -14.37 6.79 12.25
N ARG A 4 -14.01 6.93 13.53
CA ARG A 4 -13.21 8.07 14.01
C ARG A 4 -11.71 7.88 13.77
N PHE A 5 -11.04 8.99 13.46
CA PHE A 5 -9.59 9.07 13.33
C PHE A 5 -8.98 10.06 14.33
N PRO A 6 -7.78 9.79 14.89
CA PRO A 6 -7.01 10.80 15.60
C PRO A 6 -6.79 12.03 14.73
N GLN A 7 -7.00 13.23 15.32
CA GLN A 7 -6.91 14.49 14.61
C GLN A 7 -5.48 15.08 14.65
N PRO A 8 -5.09 15.88 13.63
CA PRO A 8 -5.85 16.17 12.41
C PRO A 8 -5.88 15.01 11.44
N TYR A 9 -7.01 14.83 10.75
CA TYR A 9 -7.17 13.86 9.66
C TYR A 9 -7.82 14.54 8.46
N ASP A 10 -7.19 14.39 7.29
CA ASP A 10 -7.71 14.87 6.00
C ASP A 10 -7.93 13.67 5.06
N PHE A 11 -9.20 13.38 4.80
CA PHE A 11 -9.61 12.26 3.96
C PHE A 11 -9.14 12.42 2.51
N GLU A 12 -9.29 13.62 1.94
CA GLU A 12 -8.93 13.87 0.53
C GLU A 12 -7.42 13.82 0.32
N LEU A 13 -6.65 14.41 1.24
CA LEU A 13 -5.19 14.36 1.21
C LEU A 13 -4.69 12.91 1.34
N SER A 14 -5.27 12.15 2.26
CA SER A 14 -4.86 10.77 2.52
C SER A 14 -5.23 9.81 1.37
N THR A 15 -6.34 10.08 0.67
CA THR A 15 -6.86 9.21 -0.40
C THR A 15 -6.50 9.66 -1.81
N GLY A 16 -5.72 10.74 -1.97
CA GLY A 16 -5.34 11.31 -3.26
C GLY A 16 -4.82 10.29 -4.27
N ARG A 17 -4.06 9.29 -3.81
CA ARG A 17 -3.56 8.22 -4.69
C ARG A 17 -4.66 7.46 -5.44
N PHE A 18 -5.85 7.30 -4.88
CA PHE A 18 -6.95 6.59 -5.52
C PHE A 18 -7.61 7.41 -6.62
N ARG A 19 -7.50 8.74 -6.55
CA ARG A 19 -7.89 9.66 -7.62
C ARG A 19 -6.88 9.66 -8.76
N ASP A 20 -5.59 9.57 -8.44
CA ASP A 20 -4.51 9.61 -9.43
C ASP A 20 -4.43 8.30 -10.24
N TYR A 21 -4.71 7.16 -9.60
CA TYR A 21 -4.61 5.83 -10.22
C TYR A 21 -6.00 5.20 -10.44
N ARG A 22 -6.85 5.87 -11.22
CA ARG A 22 -8.25 5.48 -11.51
C ARG A 22 -8.45 4.09 -12.11
N SER A 23 -7.38 3.43 -12.56
CA SER A 23 -7.45 2.07 -13.11
C SER A 23 -7.56 0.98 -12.05
N ASP A 24 -7.41 1.30 -10.76
CA ASP A 24 -7.67 0.34 -9.68
C ASP A 24 -9.18 0.07 -9.59
N ARG A 25 -9.56 -1.20 -9.56
CA ARG A 25 -10.94 -1.64 -9.51
C ARG A 25 -11.36 -2.17 -8.13
N ALA A 26 -10.40 -2.52 -7.30
CA ALA A 26 -10.68 -3.01 -5.96
C ALA A 26 -10.95 -1.88 -4.96
N THR A 27 -10.37 -0.69 -5.23
CA THR A 27 -10.64 0.52 -4.44
C THR A 27 -10.85 1.68 -5.41
N VAL A 28 -12.09 2.12 -5.55
CA VAL A 28 -12.52 3.08 -6.57
C VAL A 28 -12.90 4.41 -5.93
N TRP A 29 -12.35 5.51 -6.47
CA TRP A 29 -12.80 6.85 -6.14
C TRP A 29 -13.88 7.29 -7.14
N HIS A 30 -15.07 7.59 -6.63
CA HIS A 30 -16.20 8.08 -7.42
C HIS A 30 -17.03 9.06 -6.60
N ASP A 31 -17.42 10.20 -7.20
CA ASP A 31 -18.29 11.22 -6.60
C ASP A 31 -17.95 11.58 -5.13
N GLY A 32 -16.67 11.90 -4.87
CA GLY A 32 -16.23 12.36 -3.56
C GLY A 32 -16.14 11.26 -2.49
N ALA A 33 -16.26 9.99 -2.87
CA ALA A 33 -16.19 8.85 -1.97
C ALA A 33 -15.27 7.75 -2.50
N LEU A 34 -14.78 6.89 -1.58
CA LEU A 34 -14.15 5.61 -1.93
C LEU A 34 -15.19 4.51 -1.87
N TYR A 35 -15.09 3.59 -2.82
CA TYR A 35 -15.87 2.36 -2.87
C TYR A 35 -14.93 1.16 -2.81
N ARG A 36 -15.25 0.20 -1.98
CA ARG A 36 -14.53 -1.06 -1.85
C ARG A 36 -15.48 -2.19 -1.47
N VAL A 37 -15.20 -3.39 -1.92
CA VAL A 37 -15.96 -4.57 -1.49
C VAL A 37 -15.26 -5.20 -0.29
N VAL A 38 -15.98 -5.36 0.80
CA VAL A 38 -15.52 -5.97 2.05
C VAL A 38 -16.48 -7.09 2.43
N ALA A 39 -15.97 -8.30 2.60
CA ALA A 39 -16.75 -9.49 2.92
C ALA A 39 -17.98 -9.69 2.00
N GLY A 40 -17.79 -9.48 0.70
CA GLY A 40 -18.86 -9.63 -0.31
C GLY A 40 -19.86 -8.48 -0.38
N GLN A 41 -19.67 -7.40 0.38
CA GLN A 41 -20.54 -6.23 0.37
C GLN A 41 -19.79 -4.97 -0.06
N GLU A 42 -20.31 -4.24 -1.05
CA GLU A 42 -19.74 -2.94 -1.42
C GLU A 42 -20.03 -1.92 -0.32
N VAL A 43 -18.98 -1.23 0.11
CA VAL A 43 -19.06 -0.15 1.08
C VAL A 43 -18.64 1.18 0.45
N ARG A 44 -19.39 2.22 0.74
CA ARG A 44 -19.09 3.61 0.42
C ARG A 44 -18.42 4.26 1.62
N VAL A 45 -17.32 4.96 1.39
CA VAL A 45 -16.55 5.67 2.42
C VAL A 45 -16.42 7.13 2.02
N SER A 46 -16.93 8.04 2.84
CA SER A 46 -16.90 9.48 2.58
C SER A 46 -16.35 10.25 3.77
N ALA A 47 -15.84 11.46 3.51
CA ALA A 47 -15.37 12.36 4.56
C ALA A 47 -16.51 12.68 5.55
N ALA A 48 -16.16 12.72 6.84
CA ALA A 48 -17.05 13.15 7.90
C ALA A 48 -16.25 13.88 8.99
N ASP A 49 -16.92 14.68 9.80
CA ASP A 49 -16.26 15.39 10.91
C ASP A 49 -15.65 14.40 11.91
N GLY A 50 -14.35 14.52 12.10
CA GLY A 50 -13.58 13.63 12.99
C GLY A 50 -13.26 12.25 12.40
N GLY A 51 -13.48 12.00 11.09
CA GLY A 51 -13.18 10.70 10.49
C GLY A 51 -13.81 10.45 9.12
N VAL A 52 -14.38 9.26 8.95
CA VAL A 52 -15.10 8.88 7.72
C VAL A 52 -16.43 8.21 8.05
N GLU A 53 -17.41 8.43 7.22
CA GLU A 53 -18.67 7.68 7.24
C GLU A 53 -18.54 6.44 6.36
N ILE A 54 -19.00 5.29 6.86
CA ILE A 54 -19.00 3.99 6.16
C ILE A 54 -20.45 3.52 6.00
N GLU A 55 -20.84 3.22 4.77
CA GLU A 55 -22.20 2.77 4.40
C GLU A 55 -22.13 1.61 3.38
N PRO A 56 -22.75 0.46 3.67
CA PRO A 56 -23.34 0.08 4.95
C PRO A 56 -22.27 -0.18 6.03
N TRP A 57 -22.63 0.00 7.28
CA TRP A 57 -21.73 -0.25 8.40
C TRP A 57 -21.66 -1.74 8.75
N GLY A 58 -20.48 -2.19 9.13
CA GLY A 58 -20.19 -3.51 9.70
C GLY A 58 -18.83 -3.52 10.35
N GLU A 59 -18.59 -4.40 11.32
CA GLU A 59 -17.26 -4.49 11.98
C GLU A 59 -16.15 -4.85 10.99
N ALA A 60 -16.43 -5.77 10.06
CA ALA A 60 -15.50 -6.13 9.00
C ALA A 60 -15.16 -4.91 8.11
N ALA A 61 -16.17 -4.13 7.72
CA ALA A 61 -16.00 -2.91 6.95
C ALA A 61 -15.17 -1.87 7.73
N ALA A 62 -15.51 -1.63 8.99
CA ALA A 62 -14.77 -0.69 9.84
C ALA A 62 -13.30 -1.11 10.03
N GLY A 63 -13.04 -2.40 10.24
CA GLY A 63 -11.69 -2.95 10.39
C GLY A 63 -10.86 -2.81 9.10
N GLU A 64 -11.40 -3.25 7.96
CA GLU A 64 -10.69 -3.19 6.67
C GLU A 64 -10.49 -1.76 6.19
N ILE A 65 -11.51 -0.90 6.27
CA ILE A 65 -11.40 0.51 5.88
C ILE A 65 -10.48 1.27 6.83
N GLY A 66 -10.55 1.00 8.14
CA GLY A 66 -9.62 1.57 9.10
C GLY A 66 -8.17 1.23 8.76
N ARG A 67 -7.88 -0.03 8.43
CA ARG A 67 -6.55 -0.45 7.96
C ARG A 67 -6.18 0.22 6.64
N LEU A 68 -7.06 0.23 5.65
CA LEU A 68 -6.86 0.89 4.35
C LEU A 68 -6.46 2.36 4.54
N LEU A 69 -7.13 3.06 5.43
CA LEU A 69 -6.91 4.48 5.72
C LEU A 69 -5.83 4.72 6.79
N GLY A 70 -5.04 3.70 7.14
CA GLY A 70 -3.81 3.83 7.93
C GLY A 70 -4.02 3.96 9.44
N LEU A 71 -5.16 3.49 10.01
CA LEU A 71 -5.36 3.47 11.46
C LEU A 71 -4.22 2.79 12.26
N PRO A 72 -3.54 1.74 11.75
CA PRO A 72 -2.41 1.15 12.46
C PRO A 72 -1.22 2.08 12.71
N PHE A 73 -1.10 3.20 12.00
CA PHE A 73 -0.01 4.15 12.22
C PHE A 73 -0.26 5.05 13.42
N ASP A 74 0.70 5.10 14.35
CA ASP A 74 0.74 6.08 15.45
C ASP A 74 1.35 7.40 14.95
N LEU A 75 0.51 8.25 14.38
CA LEU A 75 0.95 9.55 13.86
C LEU A 75 1.16 10.59 14.96
N GLU A 76 0.57 10.44 16.13
CA GLU A 76 0.77 11.37 17.25
C GLU A 76 2.19 11.24 17.78
N THR A 77 2.60 10.02 18.13
CA THR A 77 3.97 9.75 18.58
C THR A 77 4.99 10.11 17.50
N PHE A 78 4.70 9.77 16.24
CA PHE A 78 5.56 10.14 15.11
C PHE A 78 5.78 11.65 15.01
N ARG A 79 4.70 12.44 14.93
CA ARG A 79 4.79 13.90 14.81
C ARG A 79 5.53 14.56 15.96
N GLY A 80 5.32 14.07 17.19
CA GLY A 80 6.03 14.55 18.37
C GLY A 80 7.51 14.15 18.40
N GLY A 81 7.86 13.03 17.80
CA GLY A 81 9.21 12.44 17.84
C GLY A 81 10.12 12.78 16.63
N VAL A 82 9.59 13.38 15.55
CA VAL A 82 10.41 13.74 14.38
C VAL A 82 11.45 14.80 14.78
N SER A 83 12.73 14.42 14.75
CA SER A 83 13.85 15.29 15.09
C SER A 83 14.52 15.92 13.85
N ASP A 84 14.47 15.23 12.69
CA ASP A 84 15.08 15.70 11.45
C ASP A 84 14.36 16.94 10.90
N PRO A 85 15.07 18.08 10.70
CA PRO A 85 14.44 19.35 10.30
C PRO A 85 13.74 19.28 8.93
N THR A 86 14.34 18.58 7.97
CA THR A 86 13.78 18.44 6.61
C THR A 86 12.49 17.62 6.65
N LEU A 87 12.52 16.49 7.33
CA LEU A 87 11.32 15.66 7.50
C LEU A 87 10.24 16.40 8.29
N ARG A 88 10.60 17.12 9.35
CA ARG A 88 9.66 17.92 10.14
C ARG A 88 8.93 18.94 9.29
N SER A 89 9.64 19.69 8.44
CA SER A 89 9.04 20.65 7.51
C SER A 89 8.04 19.99 6.55
N ILE A 90 8.35 18.76 6.06
CA ILE A 90 7.43 17.99 5.21
C ILE A 90 6.18 17.58 6.02
N VAL A 91 6.36 17.07 7.23
CA VAL A 91 5.25 16.64 8.09
C VAL A 91 4.33 17.82 8.43
N GLU A 92 4.88 18.98 8.74
CA GLU A 92 4.14 20.22 9.02
C GLU A 92 3.38 20.74 7.80
N SER A 93 3.90 20.53 6.58
CA SER A 93 3.25 20.91 5.33
C SER A 93 2.09 20.00 4.93
N LEU A 94 1.92 18.85 5.60
CA LEU A 94 0.93 17.83 5.31
C LEU A 94 0.02 17.54 6.53
N PRO A 95 -0.64 18.57 7.10
CA PRO A 95 -1.50 18.39 8.25
C PRO A 95 -2.68 17.49 7.86
N GLY A 96 -2.93 16.45 8.65
CA GLY A 96 -4.02 15.51 8.38
C GLY A 96 -3.68 14.37 7.42
N LEU A 97 -2.53 14.38 6.75
CA LEU A 97 -2.10 13.21 5.97
C LEU A 97 -1.97 11.98 6.85
N ARG A 98 -2.63 10.91 6.44
CA ARG A 98 -2.47 9.56 6.98
C ARG A 98 -2.13 8.62 5.82
N PRO A 99 -0.96 7.98 5.82
CA PRO A 99 -0.57 7.08 4.74
C PRO A 99 -1.52 5.88 4.66
N THR A 100 -1.98 5.57 3.45
CA THR A 100 -2.87 4.42 3.23
C THR A 100 -2.10 3.11 3.16
N LEU A 101 -2.74 2.03 3.56
CA LEU A 101 -2.21 0.66 3.51
C LEU A 101 -2.95 -0.18 2.46
N ASN A 102 -2.43 -1.38 2.18
CA ASN A 102 -3.18 -2.42 1.47
C ASN A 102 -3.75 -3.36 2.53
N PRO A 103 -5.07 -3.41 2.69
CA PRO A 103 -5.67 -4.07 3.85
C PRO A 103 -5.59 -5.60 3.79
N GLN A 104 -5.63 -6.19 2.58
CA GLN A 104 -5.64 -7.63 2.38
C GLN A 104 -4.26 -8.15 1.98
N PRO A 105 -3.70 -9.19 2.66
CA PRO A 105 -2.31 -9.60 2.47
C PRO A 105 -2.04 -10.20 1.09
N PHE A 106 -2.92 -11.05 0.55
CA PHE A 106 -2.76 -11.61 -0.79
C PHE A 106 -2.81 -10.51 -1.86
N GLU A 107 -3.81 -9.62 -1.78
CA GLU A 107 -3.90 -8.44 -2.65
C GLU A 107 -2.62 -7.58 -2.57
N ALA A 108 -2.11 -7.32 -1.35
CA ALA A 108 -0.90 -6.54 -1.14
C ALA A 108 0.31 -7.13 -1.88
N LEU A 109 0.51 -8.44 -1.81
CA LEU A 109 1.61 -9.11 -2.52
C LEU A 109 1.40 -9.12 -4.05
N VAL A 110 0.18 -9.29 -4.54
CA VAL A 110 -0.13 -9.14 -5.98
C VAL A 110 0.12 -7.70 -6.45
N VAL A 111 -0.25 -6.70 -5.64
CA VAL A 111 0.08 -5.27 -5.89
C VAL A 111 1.59 -5.09 -6.00
N ALA A 112 2.37 -5.65 -5.07
CA ALA A 112 3.82 -5.58 -5.13
C ALA A 112 4.38 -6.23 -6.40
N ILE A 113 3.97 -7.46 -6.75
CA ILE A 113 4.40 -8.15 -7.98
C ILE A 113 4.09 -7.30 -9.23
N THR A 114 2.90 -6.74 -9.31
CA THR A 114 2.49 -5.95 -10.50
C THR A 114 3.30 -4.67 -10.64
N THR A 115 3.76 -4.06 -9.56
CA THR A 115 4.55 -2.81 -9.55
C THR A 115 6.04 -2.99 -9.85
N GLN A 116 6.57 -4.22 -9.84
CA GLN A 116 7.98 -4.45 -10.16
C GLN A 116 8.34 -3.91 -11.56
N GLN A 117 9.35 -3.04 -11.63
CA GLN A 117 10.00 -2.56 -12.86
C GLN A 117 9.10 -1.87 -13.91
N ILE A 118 7.93 -1.37 -13.51
CA ILE A 118 7.05 -0.60 -14.40
C ILE A 118 6.49 0.63 -13.69
N SER A 119 5.87 1.55 -14.43
CA SER A 119 5.22 2.72 -13.84
C SER A 119 4.01 2.32 -12.99
N LEU A 120 3.67 3.14 -11.99
CA LEU A 120 2.50 2.91 -11.15
C LEU A 120 1.19 2.89 -11.95
N HIS A 121 1.08 3.72 -13.01
CA HIS A 121 -0.09 3.71 -13.91
C HIS A 121 -0.22 2.39 -14.67
N ALA A 122 0.89 1.89 -15.24
CA ALA A 122 0.88 0.60 -15.94
C ALA A 122 0.55 -0.55 -14.97
N ALA A 123 1.10 -0.52 -13.75
CA ALA A 123 0.79 -1.50 -12.72
C ALA A 123 -0.68 -1.47 -12.31
N ALA A 124 -1.26 -0.27 -12.12
CA ALA A 124 -2.68 -0.12 -11.81
C ALA A 124 -3.59 -0.63 -12.93
N SER A 125 -3.23 -0.36 -14.20
CA SER A 125 -3.97 -0.85 -15.36
C SER A 125 -3.96 -2.39 -15.45
N ILE A 126 -2.78 -3.01 -15.32
CA ILE A 126 -2.64 -4.49 -15.35
C ILE A 126 -3.46 -5.12 -14.22
N ARG A 127 -3.40 -4.54 -13.03
CA ARG A 127 -4.15 -4.99 -11.85
C ARG A 127 -5.65 -4.81 -12.03
N GLY A 128 -6.07 -3.65 -12.57
CA GLY A 128 -7.47 -3.37 -12.91
C GLY A 128 -8.03 -4.41 -13.88
N ASN A 129 -7.28 -4.75 -14.94
CA ASN A 129 -7.68 -5.79 -15.90
C ASN A 129 -7.83 -7.18 -15.22
N LEU A 130 -6.93 -7.51 -14.28
CA LEU A 130 -7.02 -8.76 -13.51
C LEU A 130 -8.31 -8.80 -12.68
N VAL A 131 -8.59 -7.70 -11.97
CA VAL A 131 -9.77 -7.56 -11.10
C VAL A 131 -11.06 -7.59 -11.93
N GLU A 132 -11.13 -6.85 -13.04
CA GLU A 132 -12.30 -6.87 -13.94
C GLU A 132 -12.57 -8.25 -14.55
N ARG A 133 -11.52 -9.02 -14.82
CA ARG A 133 -11.66 -10.31 -15.50
C ARG A 133 -11.99 -11.45 -14.56
N TYR A 134 -11.48 -11.42 -13.32
CA TYR A 134 -11.53 -12.56 -12.40
C TYR A 134 -12.10 -12.24 -11.01
N GLY A 135 -12.31 -10.97 -10.70
CA GLY A 135 -13.00 -10.51 -9.52
C GLY A 135 -14.53 -10.55 -9.68
N VAL A 136 -15.24 -10.19 -8.64
CA VAL A 136 -16.71 -10.08 -8.64
C VAL A 136 -17.08 -8.60 -8.73
N ARG A 137 -17.90 -8.25 -9.74
CA ARG A 137 -18.36 -6.87 -9.94
C ARG A 137 -19.50 -6.53 -9.00
N HIS A 138 -19.40 -5.35 -8.39
CA HIS A 138 -20.48 -4.68 -7.68
C HIS A 138 -20.90 -3.41 -8.45
N GLU A 139 -21.56 -2.46 -7.80
CA GLU A 139 -22.06 -1.26 -8.46
C GLU A 139 -20.90 -0.34 -8.94
N HIS A 140 -19.97 -0.01 -8.06
CA HIS A 140 -18.84 0.90 -8.33
C HIS A 140 -17.48 0.21 -8.30
N ALA A 141 -17.31 -0.79 -7.43
CA ALA A 141 -16.05 -1.50 -7.22
C ALA A 141 -16.14 -2.98 -7.56
N TRP A 142 -15.01 -3.67 -7.54
CA TRP A 142 -14.91 -5.12 -7.71
C TRP A 142 -14.26 -5.74 -6.48
N GLU A 143 -14.74 -6.91 -6.09
CA GLU A 143 -14.00 -7.77 -5.20
C GLU A 143 -12.69 -8.22 -5.85
N PHE A 144 -11.58 -8.12 -5.12
CA PHE A 144 -10.30 -8.62 -5.63
C PHE A 144 -10.38 -10.15 -5.81
N PRO A 145 -9.82 -10.74 -6.88
CA PRO A 145 -9.86 -12.19 -7.07
C PRO A 145 -9.25 -12.92 -5.88
N THR A 146 -9.98 -13.91 -5.36
CA THR A 146 -9.47 -14.72 -4.24
C THR A 146 -8.25 -15.54 -4.66
N ARG A 147 -7.46 -15.98 -3.67
CA ARG A 147 -6.32 -16.87 -3.86
C ARG A 147 -6.73 -18.14 -4.62
N GLU A 148 -7.87 -18.73 -4.26
CA GLU A 148 -8.44 -19.93 -4.87
C GLU A 148 -8.77 -19.68 -6.35
N ARG A 149 -9.38 -18.53 -6.65
CA ARG A 149 -9.69 -18.15 -8.03
C ARG A 149 -8.43 -18.02 -8.89
N ILE A 150 -7.37 -17.45 -8.33
CA ILE A 150 -6.07 -17.32 -9.02
C ILE A 150 -5.41 -18.69 -9.23
N ARG A 151 -5.52 -19.64 -8.29
CA ARG A 151 -4.99 -21.01 -8.41
C ARG A 151 -5.54 -21.77 -9.63
N GLU A 152 -6.77 -21.47 -10.05
CA GLU A 152 -7.39 -22.11 -11.21
C GLU A 152 -6.81 -21.63 -12.54
N LEU A 153 -6.06 -20.52 -12.54
CA LEU A 153 -5.56 -19.89 -13.74
C LEU A 153 -4.24 -20.54 -14.23
N ARG A 154 -3.84 -20.13 -15.42
CA ARG A 154 -2.56 -20.50 -16.05
C ARG A 154 -1.90 -19.25 -16.63
N PRO A 155 -0.58 -19.21 -16.87
CA PRO A 155 0.11 -18.03 -17.38
C PRO A 155 -0.55 -17.39 -18.62
N ARG A 156 -1.12 -18.20 -19.50
CA ARG A 156 -1.85 -17.73 -20.72
C ARG A 156 -3.07 -16.85 -20.42
N HIS A 157 -3.65 -16.95 -19.22
CA HIS A 157 -4.81 -16.14 -18.81
C HIS A 157 -4.41 -14.72 -18.40
N PHE A 158 -3.15 -14.53 -18.02
CA PHE A 158 -2.61 -13.22 -17.59
C PHE A 158 -2.06 -12.39 -18.75
N THR A 159 -1.58 -13.02 -19.82
CA THR A 159 -0.98 -12.32 -20.97
C THR A 159 -1.92 -11.28 -21.59
N PRO A 160 -3.22 -11.58 -21.86
CA PRO A 160 -4.16 -10.60 -22.40
C PRO A 160 -4.45 -9.43 -21.46
N LEU A 161 -4.12 -9.57 -20.16
CA LEU A 161 -4.32 -8.53 -19.15
C LEU A 161 -3.12 -7.58 -19.04
N GLY A 162 -2.04 -7.82 -19.80
CA GLY A 162 -0.83 -7.00 -19.80
C GLY A 162 0.28 -7.50 -18.87
N PHE A 163 0.11 -8.66 -18.23
CA PHE A 163 1.19 -9.26 -17.43
C PHE A 163 2.31 -9.78 -18.32
N SER A 164 3.56 -9.55 -17.92
CA SER A 164 4.67 -10.33 -18.45
C SER A 164 4.55 -11.79 -17.99
N ARG A 165 5.18 -12.70 -18.75
CA ARG A 165 5.18 -14.13 -18.39
C ARG A 165 5.72 -14.35 -16.96
N ALA A 166 6.80 -13.67 -16.59
CA ALA A 166 7.40 -13.78 -15.29
C ALA A 166 6.44 -13.33 -14.17
N LYS A 167 5.77 -12.17 -14.32
CA LYS A 167 4.78 -11.70 -13.35
C LYS A 167 3.59 -12.63 -13.22
N ALA A 168 3.11 -13.19 -14.33
CA ALA A 168 2.05 -14.20 -14.31
C ALA A 168 2.47 -15.44 -13.51
N GLU A 169 3.68 -15.94 -13.74
CA GLU A 169 4.26 -17.05 -12.99
C GLU A 169 4.38 -16.69 -11.50
N TYR A 170 4.87 -15.49 -11.13
CA TYR A 170 5.01 -15.08 -9.73
C TYR A 170 3.69 -14.97 -8.98
N VAL A 171 2.63 -14.46 -9.64
CA VAL A 171 1.29 -14.41 -9.04
C VAL A 171 0.73 -15.83 -8.82
N LEU A 172 0.99 -16.76 -9.74
CA LEU A 172 0.60 -18.16 -9.60
C LEU A 172 1.40 -18.87 -8.50
N GLU A 173 2.72 -18.67 -8.43
CA GLU A 173 3.58 -19.19 -7.36
C GLU A 173 3.09 -18.70 -5.99
N LEU A 174 2.78 -17.40 -5.86
CA LEU A 174 2.19 -16.84 -4.65
C LEU A 174 0.86 -17.51 -4.30
N ALA A 175 -0.02 -17.70 -5.28
CA ALA A 175 -1.31 -18.32 -5.04
C ALA A 175 -1.18 -19.80 -4.62
N HIS A 176 -0.19 -20.53 -5.14
CA HIS A 176 0.07 -21.91 -4.81
C HIS A 176 1.00 -22.13 -3.61
N SER A 177 1.64 -21.06 -3.10
CA SER A 177 2.55 -21.16 -1.96
C SER A 177 1.84 -21.68 -0.69
N ASP A 178 2.62 -22.11 0.29
CA ASP A 178 2.12 -22.50 1.61
C ASP A 178 2.12 -21.32 2.60
N LEU A 179 2.20 -20.07 2.11
CA LEU A 179 2.17 -18.87 2.94
C LEU A 179 0.82 -18.77 3.68
N GLU A 180 0.90 -18.79 4.98
CA GLU A 180 -0.21 -18.47 5.89
C GLU A 180 -0.23 -16.96 6.12
N PHE A 181 -0.96 -16.23 5.27
CA PHE A 181 -0.90 -14.76 5.22
C PHE A 181 -1.21 -14.09 6.55
N ASP A 182 -2.21 -14.59 7.28
CA ASP A 182 -2.62 -14.00 8.57
C ASP A 182 -1.54 -14.23 9.65
N ALA A 183 -0.80 -15.32 9.57
CA ALA A 183 0.30 -15.62 10.48
C ALA A 183 1.46 -14.63 10.34
N LEU A 184 1.66 -14.03 9.15
CA LEU A 184 2.72 -13.04 8.92
C LEU A 184 2.59 -11.79 9.81
N ALA A 185 1.39 -11.48 10.27
CA ALA A 185 1.19 -10.36 11.21
C ALA A 185 1.67 -10.67 12.64
N LEU A 186 1.83 -11.95 12.98
CA LEU A 186 2.12 -12.45 14.34
C LEU A 186 3.60 -12.74 14.59
N VAL A 187 4.41 -12.75 13.54
CA VAL A 187 5.84 -13.07 13.59
C VAL A 187 6.70 -11.81 13.46
N ASP A 188 8.00 -11.91 13.73
CA ASP A 188 8.91 -10.78 13.60
C ASP A 188 9.24 -10.44 12.12
N ASP A 189 9.91 -9.31 11.91
CA ASP A 189 10.18 -8.79 10.56
C ASP A 189 11.12 -9.71 9.76
N GLU A 190 12.09 -10.36 10.39
CA GLU A 190 13.02 -11.27 9.70
C GLU A 190 12.30 -12.57 9.29
N GLU A 191 11.38 -13.06 10.11
CA GLU A 191 10.54 -14.20 9.76
C GLU A 191 9.59 -13.86 8.59
N VAL A 192 8.99 -12.65 8.59
CA VAL A 192 8.21 -12.16 7.44
C VAL A 192 9.07 -12.10 6.18
N ILE A 193 10.28 -11.53 6.28
CA ILE A 193 11.20 -11.43 5.13
C ILE A 193 11.54 -12.84 4.60
N ALA A 194 11.89 -13.76 5.49
CA ALA A 194 12.22 -15.13 5.12
C ALA A 194 11.04 -15.83 4.43
N ALA A 195 9.84 -15.72 5.01
CA ALA A 195 8.62 -16.32 4.47
C ALA A 195 8.26 -15.75 3.09
N VAL A 196 8.23 -14.42 2.94
CA VAL A 196 7.91 -13.78 1.66
C VAL A 196 8.95 -14.11 0.60
N THR A 197 10.24 -14.06 0.94
CA THR A 197 11.33 -14.32 -0.04
C THR A 197 11.49 -15.79 -0.40
N SER A 198 10.89 -16.71 0.34
CA SER A 198 10.84 -18.13 -0.02
C SER A 198 9.98 -18.40 -1.27
N VAL A 199 9.03 -17.49 -1.57
CA VAL A 199 8.18 -17.60 -2.75
C VAL A 199 8.92 -17.07 -3.98
N ARG A 200 9.02 -17.90 -5.02
CA ARG A 200 9.69 -17.55 -6.27
C ARG A 200 9.13 -16.25 -6.87
N GLY A 201 10.02 -15.30 -7.15
CA GLY A 201 9.68 -14.02 -7.74
C GLY A 201 9.41 -12.90 -6.73
N LEU A 202 9.37 -13.23 -5.44
CA LEU A 202 9.26 -12.27 -4.35
C LEU A 202 10.64 -12.11 -3.68
N GLY A 203 11.26 -10.96 -3.90
CA GLY A 203 12.57 -10.65 -3.34
C GLY A 203 12.49 -9.74 -2.11
N ARG A 204 13.64 -9.35 -1.59
CA ARG A 204 13.79 -8.46 -0.44
C ARG A 204 12.95 -7.18 -0.58
N TRP A 205 12.91 -6.54 -1.76
CA TRP A 205 12.09 -5.37 -2.00
C TRP A 205 10.59 -5.64 -1.75
N THR A 206 10.08 -6.81 -2.18
CA THR A 206 8.68 -7.19 -1.96
C THR A 206 8.39 -7.36 -0.48
N ALA A 207 9.30 -7.98 0.26
CA ALA A 207 9.17 -8.17 1.70
C ALA A 207 9.20 -6.82 2.45
N ASP A 208 10.19 -5.95 2.17
CA ASP A 208 10.29 -4.61 2.77
C ASP A 208 9.02 -3.78 2.46
N TRP A 209 8.50 -3.88 1.24
CA TRP A 209 7.27 -3.21 0.83
C TRP A 209 6.05 -3.75 1.56
N PHE A 210 5.95 -5.07 1.75
CA PHE A 210 4.86 -5.73 2.48
C PHE A 210 4.86 -5.33 3.97
N LEU A 211 6.03 -5.33 4.61
CA LEU A 211 6.22 -4.83 5.97
C LEU A 211 5.73 -3.39 6.11
N ALA A 212 6.09 -2.52 5.15
CA ALA A 212 5.77 -1.11 5.20
C ALA A 212 4.29 -0.82 4.85
N ARG A 213 3.76 -1.46 3.81
CA ARG A 213 2.49 -1.07 3.16
C ARG A 213 1.31 -1.98 3.48
N HIS A 214 1.56 -3.13 4.09
CA HIS A 214 0.51 -4.01 4.59
C HIS A 214 0.59 -4.14 6.12
N LEU A 215 1.72 -4.55 6.67
CA LEU A 215 1.86 -4.76 8.11
C LEU A 215 2.03 -3.47 8.92
N ALA A 216 2.36 -2.35 8.28
CA ALA A 216 2.61 -1.05 8.94
C ALA A 216 3.73 -1.11 9.99
N ARG A 217 4.72 -2.01 9.80
CA ARG A 217 5.83 -2.16 10.75
C ARG A 217 6.61 -0.84 10.89
N PRO A 218 6.89 -0.34 12.11
CA PRO A 218 7.47 0.98 12.32
C PRO A 218 8.88 1.12 11.72
N HIS A 219 9.69 0.06 11.79
CA HIS A 219 11.06 0.03 11.29
C HIS A 219 11.18 -0.37 9.81
N ALA A 220 10.06 -0.65 9.13
CA ALA A 220 10.10 -1.02 7.72
C ALA A 220 10.60 0.14 6.84
N TRP A 221 11.73 -0.09 6.17
CA TRP A 221 12.36 0.89 5.30
C TRP A 221 12.65 0.28 3.91
N PRO A 222 11.78 0.48 2.92
CA PRO A 222 11.93 -0.12 1.61
C PRO A 222 13.01 0.61 0.78
N ALA A 223 14.29 0.48 1.17
CA ALA A 223 15.43 1.14 0.54
C ALA A 223 15.56 0.81 -0.95
N GLY A 224 15.11 -0.37 -1.37
CA GLY A 224 15.07 -0.77 -2.78
C GLY A 224 13.98 -0.11 -3.61
N ASP A 225 13.01 0.56 -2.97
CA ASP A 225 11.91 1.23 -3.68
C ASP A 225 12.40 2.47 -4.42
N LEU A 226 12.09 2.54 -5.73
CA LEU A 226 12.53 3.66 -6.57
C LEU A 226 11.95 5.00 -6.12
N GLY A 227 10.70 4.99 -5.64
CA GLY A 227 10.04 6.19 -5.13
C GLY A 227 10.73 6.70 -3.86
N VAL A 228 11.01 5.80 -2.91
CA VAL A 228 11.75 6.12 -1.68
C VAL A 228 13.14 6.64 -2.01
N ARG A 229 13.89 5.96 -2.90
CA ARG A 229 15.21 6.41 -3.33
C ARG A 229 15.18 7.81 -3.94
N LYS A 230 14.23 8.09 -4.84
CA LYS A 230 14.05 9.42 -5.44
C LYS A 230 13.68 10.48 -4.41
N ALA A 231 12.81 10.16 -3.47
CA ALA A 231 12.43 11.09 -2.41
C ALA A 231 13.61 11.41 -1.50
N VAL A 232 14.35 10.39 -1.04
CA VAL A 232 15.57 10.56 -0.23
C VAL A 232 16.62 11.38 -1.00
N SER A 233 16.88 11.04 -2.26
CA SER A 233 17.80 11.78 -3.13
C SER A 233 17.41 13.25 -3.25
N ARG A 234 16.15 13.55 -3.48
CA ARG A 234 15.64 14.92 -3.61
C ARG A 234 15.88 15.75 -2.35
N PHE A 235 15.57 15.21 -1.19
CA PHE A 235 15.60 15.97 0.06
C PHE A 235 16.95 15.97 0.79
N TYR A 236 17.81 14.96 0.54
CA TYR A 236 19.04 14.76 1.29
C TYR A 236 20.32 14.67 0.44
N ALA A 237 20.20 14.61 -0.88
CA ALA A 237 21.33 14.51 -1.79
C ALA A 237 21.22 15.48 -2.99
N ALA A 238 20.48 16.57 -2.84
CA ALA A 238 20.27 17.58 -3.89
C ALA A 238 19.89 16.98 -5.27
N GLY A 239 19.15 15.86 -5.27
CA GLY A 239 18.74 15.14 -6.48
C GLY A 239 19.81 14.20 -7.07
N GLY A 240 20.97 14.05 -6.42
CA GLY A 240 22.02 13.12 -6.85
C GLY A 240 21.61 11.66 -6.73
N SER A 241 22.24 10.79 -7.53
CA SER A 241 21.93 9.36 -7.48
C SER A 241 22.46 8.73 -6.19
N LEU A 242 21.60 7.97 -5.50
CA LEU A 242 21.96 7.18 -4.34
C LEU A 242 21.81 5.68 -4.64
N SER A 243 22.75 4.89 -4.18
CA SER A 243 22.67 3.43 -4.17
C SER A 243 21.64 2.93 -3.14
N ILE A 244 21.19 1.68 -3.28
CA ILE A 244 20.29 1.05 -2.31
C ILE A 244 20.93 1.03 -0.91
N GLU A 245 22.23 0.76 -0.83
CA GLU A 245 22.95 0.69 0.44
C GLU A 245 23.09 2.05 1.12
N GLU A 246 23.29 3.12 0.37
CA GLU A 246 23.28 4.48 0.91
C GLU A 246 21.91 4.84 1.46
N VAL A 247 20.84 4.56 0.70
CA VAL A 247 19.46 4.78 1.18
C VAL A 247 19.16 3.91 2.38
N ARG A 248 19.64 2.66 2.43
CA ARG A 248 19.44 1.77 3.58
C ARG A 248 20.08 2.33 4.84
N ARG A 249 21.33 2.79 4.79
CA ARG A 249 22.01 3.43 5.94
C ARG A 249 21.29 4.69 6.43
N MET A 250 20.61 5.41 5.53
CA MET A 250 19.85 6.59 5.93
C MET A 250 18.65 6.30 6.81
N SER A 251 18.18 5.04 6.89
CA SER A 251 17.09 4.68 7.81
C SER A 251 17.41 5.01 9.26
N GLU A 252 18.67 4.85 9.69
CA GLU A 252 19.12 5.15 11.05
C GLU A 252 18.81 6.58 11.50
N ARG A 253 18.76 7.52 10.54
CA ARG A 253 18.41 8.92 10.77
C ARG A 253 16.96 9.10 11.21
N PHE A 254 16.10 8.17 10.83
CA PHE A 254 14.65 8.24 11.01
C PHE A 254 14.12 7.33 12.12
N ALA A 255 15.01 6.58 12.78
CA ALA A 255 14.62 5.70 13.87
C ALA A 255 13.98 6.49 15.04
N PRO A 256 12.92 5.96 15.65
CA PRO A 256 12.27 4.67 15.43
C PRO A 256 11.06 4.74 14.44
N PHE A 257 11.02 5.70 13.55
CA PHE A 257 9.89 6.02 12.67
C PHE A 257 10.18 5.84 11.18
N GLU A 258 11.01 4.87 10.83
CA GLU A 258 11.53 4.68 9.47
C GLU A 258 10.42 4.59 8.43
N ASN A 259 9.37 3.80 8.71
CA ASN A 259 8.25 3.62 7.79
C ASN A 259 7.48 4.92 7.55
N LEU A 260 7.01 5.57 8.61
CA LEU A 260 6.27 6.83 8.47
C LEU A 260 7.14 7.90 7.80
N SER A 261 8.44 7.96 8.12
CA SER A 261 9.38 8.85 7.46
C SER A 261 9.44 8.60 5.95
N ALA A 262 9.55 7.34 5.51
CA ALA A 262 9.50 6.99 4.09
C ALA A 262 8.18 7.43 3.43
N GLN A 263 7.03 7.21 4.10
CA GLN A 263 5.73 7.59 3.58
C GLN A 263 5.57 9.12 3.43
N PHE A 264 6.04 9.89 4.42
CA PHE A 264 5.99 11.36 4.35
C PHE A 264 6.97 11.92 3.33
N LEU A 265 8.18 11.36 3.19
CA LEU A 265 9.12 11.72 2.14
C LEU A 265 8.52 11.47 0.74
N LEU A 266 7.86 10.33 0.54
CA LEU A 266 7.15 10.03 -0.71
C LEU A 266 6.01 11.02 -0.98
N ALA A 267 5.24 11.41 0.03
CA ALA A 267 4.16 12.37 -0.10
C ALA A 267 4.71 13.77 -0.44
N GLY A 268 5.71 14.24 0.30
CA GLY A 268 6.38 15.52 0.05
C GLY A 268 6.99 15.61 -1.34
N ALA A 269 7.63 14.51 -1.81
CA ALA A 269 8.21 14.48 -3.15
C ALA A 269 7.15 14.60 -4.26
N ARG A 270 5.95 14.07 -4.07
CA ARG A 270 4.84 14.20 -5.01
C ARG A 270 4.26 15.61 -5.08
N MET A 271 4.16 16.31 -3.93
CA MET A 271 3.63 17.67 -3.89
C MET A 271 4.58 18.71 -4.45
N ALA A 272 5.87 18.43 -4.42
CA ALA A 272 6.90 19.35 -4.88
C ALA A 272 7.31 19.12 -6.36
N GLY A 273 6.73 18.17 -7.07
CA GLY A 273 6.93 17.86 -8.50
C GLY A 273 5.75 18.14 -9.31
#